data_92bdca8ab2cd95dfdbc05263c9a6851d
#
_entry.id   92bdca8ab2cd95dfdbc05263c9a6851d
#
_cell.length_a   1.000
_cell.length_b   1.000
_cell.length_c   1.000
_cell.angle_alpha   90.00
_cell.angle_beta   90.00
_cell.angle_gamma   90.00
#
_symmetry.space_group_name_H-M   'P 1'
#
loop_
_entity.id
_entity.type
_entity.pdbx_description
1 polymer ?
#
loop_
_entity_poly.entity_id
_entity_poly.type
_entity_poly.pdbx_seq_one_letter_code
_entity_poly.pdbx_strand_id
1 'polypeptide(L)'
;MKVLCNTIEGVNDWALPGGRIRRSENLEDAAYRILEERTSVRGLFLKQFQTYGHKDHSLMNTQLPLHLKTIRTADAKMIKQMLTERFISVCYYALTEFSKVIPKPDVFHAECRWVSIHELPPLILNHKQTIQDALKTLRHQIHYEPVGLNLLPEKFTLPELQALYETILGKKLDQRNFTKKLTSLDILRKLNEKKHIGGHRSPTLYKFNKRAYYKAIKQGVELAF
;
A
#
# COMPACT_ATOMS: atom_id res chain seq x y z
N MET A 1 -6.72 -8.29 -1.27
CA MET A 1 -6.09 -6.96 -1.03
C MET A 1 -6.69 -5.93 -1.97
N LYS A 2 -6.64 -4.66 -1.57
CA LYS A 2 -7.06 -3.53 -2.42
C LYS A 2 -5.93 -2.50 -2.51
N VAL A 3 -5.91 -1.74 -3.59
CA VAL A 3 -5.00 -0.62 -3.84
C VAL A 3 -5.81 0.63 -4.13
N LEU A 4 -5.29 1.77 -3.72
CA LEU A 4 -5.94 3.06 -3.98
C LEU A 4 -5.57 3.53 -5.39
N CYS A 5 -6.58 3.86 -6.18
CA CYS A 5 -6.43 4.37 -7.52
C CYS A 5 -7.26 5.63 -7.72
N ASN A 6 -6.75 6.52 -8.56
CA ASN A 6 -7.39 7.76 -8.96
C ASN A 6 -7.70 7.73 -10.45
N THR A 7 -8.84 8.27 -10.86
CA THR A 7 -9.09 8.58 -12.26
C THR A 7 -8.47 9.92 -12.63
N ILE A 8 -8.01 10.03 -13.86
CA ILE A 8 -7.57 11.31 -14.41
C ILE A 8 -8.77 11.96 -15.11
N GLU A 9 -9.05 13.21 -14.79
CA GLU A 9 -10.18 13.93 -15.40
C GLU A 9 -10.08 13.93 -16.92
N GLY A 10 -11.18 13.55 -17.59
CA GLY A 10 -11.23 13.46 -19.05
C GLY A 10 -10.54 12.23 -19.67
N VAL A 11 -10.09 11.27 -18.85
CA VAL A 11 -9.43 10.04 -19.28
C VAL A 11 -10.10 8.84 -18.62
N ASN A 12 -10.38 7.78 -19.39
CA ASN A 12 -10.92 6.54 -18.83
C ASN A 12 -9.87 5.66 -18.14
N ASP A 13 -8.65 6.16 -17.98
CA ASP A 13 -7.56 5.43 -17.39
C ASP A 13 -7.37 5.80 -15.90
N TRP A 14 -6.83 4.86 -15.16
CA TRP A 14 -6.59 4.99 -13.73
C TRP A 14 -5.09 5.15 -13.45
N ALA A 15 -4.79 5.81 -12.36
CA ALA A 15 -3.43 6.05 -11.88
C ALA A 15 -3.28 5.69 -10.40
N LEU A 16 -2.09 5.31 -9.99
CA LEU A 16 -1.71 5.36 -8.58
C LEU A 16 -1.58 6.82 -8.13
N PRO A 17 -1.88 7.13 -6.85
CA PRO A 17 -1.58 8.44 -6.30
C PRO A 17 -0.11 8.81 -6.52
N GLY A 18 0.14 9.96 -7.12
CA GLY A 18 1.48 10.40 -7.44
C GLY A 18 1.58 11.93 -7.56
N GLY A 19 2.80 12.45 -7.56
CA GLY A 19 3.06 13.87 -7.68
C GLY A 19 4.52 14.20 -7.84
N ARG A 20 4.83 15.48 -8.04
CA ARG A 20 6.20 15.98 -8.19
C ARG A 20 6.79 16.36 -6.84
N ILE A 21 8.10 16.19 -6.71
CA ILE A 21 8.89 16.67 -5.58
C ILE A 21 9.14 18.17 -5.79
N ARG A 22 8.88 18.97 -4.77
CA ARG A 22 9.16 20.42 -4.77
C ARG A 22 10.63 20.66 -4.45
N ARG A 23 11.17 21.79 -4.87
CA ARG A 23 12.59 22.14 -4.59
C ARG A 23 12.88 22.32 -3.10
N SER A 24 11.86 22.60 -2.29
CA SER A 24 11.96 22.91 -0.85
C SER A 24 11.65 21.73 0.07
N GLU A 25 11.51 20.50 -0.45
CA GLU A 25 11.14 19.33 0.36
C GLU A 25 12.03 18.12 0.05
N ASN A 26 12.15 17.23 1.04
CA ASN A 26 12.80 15.93 0.88
C ASN A 26 11.87 14.92 0.21
N LEU A 27 12.42 13.80 -0.25
CA LEU A 27 11.64 12.70 -0.86
C LEU A 27 10.53 12.18 0.03
N GLU A 28 10.82 12.01 1.31
CA GLU A 28 9.88 11.50 2.30
C GLU A 28 8.76 12.51 2.57
N ASP A 29 9.10 13.80 2.75
CA ASP A 29 8.14 14.87 2.94
C ASP A 29 7.20 15.00 1.73
N ALA A 30 7.76 14.90 0.51
CA ALA A 30 7.00 14.88 -0.73
C ALA A 30 6.02 13.70 -0.77
N ALA A 31 6.46 12.50 -0.38
CA ALA A 31 5.63 11.30 -0.38
C ALA A 31 4.43 11.45 0.59
N TYR A 32 4.64 11.95 1.80
CA TYR A 32 3.56 12.22 2.76
C TYR A 32 2.60 13.30 2.27
N ARG A 33 3.12 14.42 1.75
CA ARG A 33 2.29 15.50 1.18
C ARG A 33 1.46 15.00 0.02
N ILE A 34 2.07 14.27 -0.92
CA ILE A 34 1.36 13.73 -2.10
C ILE A 34 0.28 12.75 -1.67
N LEU A 35 0.56 11.85 -0.72
CA LEU A 35 -0.43 10.94 -0.18
C LEU A 35 -1.63 11.72 0.36
N GLU A 36 -1.39 12.74 1.17
CA GLU A 36 -2.46 13.57 1.73
C GLU A 36 -3.22 14.35 0.68
N GLU A 37 -2.53 15.05 -0.24
CA GLU A 37 -3.14 15.84 -1.32
C GLU A 37 -4.01 14.99 -2.26
N ARG A 38 -3.57 13.75 -2.56
CA ARG A 38 -4.24 12.88 -3.53
C ARG A 38 -5.29 11.94 -2.93
N THR A 39 -5.29 11.77 -1.62
CA THR A 39 -6.13 10.74 -0.99
C THR A 39 -6.80 11.21 0.30
N SER A 40 -6.44 12.37 0.81
CA SER A 40 -6.84 12.89 2.14
C SER A 40 -6.43 11.96 3.30
N VAL A 41 -5.48 11.05 3.07
CA VAL A 41 -5.00 10.10 4.09
C VAL A 41 -3.79 10.67 4.79
N ARG A 42 -3.79 10.60 6.13
CA ARG A 42 -2.69 11.05 7.01
C ARG A 42 -2.25 9.95 7.96
N GLY A 43 -1.05 10.11 8.51
CA GLY A 43 -0.57 9.29 9.62
C GLY A 43 -0.25 7.83 9.28
N LEU A 44 -0.13 7.48 7.99
CA LEU A 44 0.36 6.17 7.59
C LEU A 44 1.88 6.18 7.51
N PHE A 45 2.50 5.08 7.93
CA PHE A 45 3.92 4.87 7.68
C PHE A 45 4.15 4.50 6.22
N LEU A 46 4.90 5.34 5.51
CA LEU A 46 5.31 5.12 4.13
C LEU A 46 6.67 4.43 4.09
N LYS A 47 6.80 3.39 3.27
CA LYS A 47 8.05 2.68 3.05
C LYS A 47 8.42 2.76 1.57
N GLN A 48 9.60 3.32 1.29
CA GLN A 48 10.17 3.29 -0.05
C GLN A 48 10.52 1.84 -0.42
N PHE A 49 10.20 1.43 -1.65
CA PHE A 49 10.45 0.05 -2.08
C PHE A 49 11.13 -0.06 -3.44
N GLN A 50 10.93 0.89 -4.34
CA GLN A 50 11.46 0.82 -5.69
C GLN A 50 11.70 2.21 -6.27
N THR A 51 12.65 2.28 -7.19
CA THR A 51 12.91 3.47 -8.02
C THR A 51 12.94 3.04 -9.48
N TYR A 52 12.14 3.69 -10.32
CA TYR A 52 12.11 3.47 -11.76
C TYR A 52 12.76 4.64 -12.48
N GLY A 53 13.67 4.35 -13.42
CA GLY A 53 14.40 5.37 -14.19
C GLY A 53 14.80 4.83 -15.55
N HIS A 54 13.88 4.17 -16.27
CA HIS A 54 14.18 3.59 -17.57
C HIS A 54 14.59 4.63 -18.59
N LYS A 55 15.58 4.25 -19.42
CA LYS A 55 16.10 5.08 -20.50
C LYS A 55 15.07 5.31 -21.61
N ASP A 56 14.31 4.27 -21.93
CA ASP A 56 13.34 4.29 -23.01
C ASP A 56 11.94 4.62 -22.49
N HIS A 57 11.51 5.85 -22.74
CA HIS A 57 10.12 6.26 -22.56
C HIS A 57 9.16 5.71 -23.64
N SER A 58 9.69 4.97 -24.64
CA SER A 58 8.89 4.41 -25.74
C SER A 58 7.76 3.51 -25.26
N LEU A 59 7.95 2.80 -24.16
CA LEU A 59 6.88 2.01 -23.51
C LEU A 59 5.78 2.87 -22.89
N MET A 60 6.08 4.14 -22.59
CA MET A 60 5.11 5.12 -22.10
C MET A 60 4.37 5.84 -23.23
N ASN A 61 5.02 6.02 -24.39
CA ASN A 61 4.47 6.73 -25.53
C ASN A 61 3.41 5.94 -26.33
N THR A 62 3.40 4.62 -26.24
CA THR A 62 2.47 3.78 -27.03
C THR A 62 1.06 3.74 -26.47
N GLN A 63 0.84 4.21 -25.24
CA GLN A 63 -0.47 4.17 -24.58
C GLN A 63 -1.00 5.54 -24.13
N LEU A 64 -0.41 6.64 -24.63
CA LEU A 64 -1.03 7.94 -24.40
C LEU A 64 -2.36 7.98 -25.15
N PRO A 65 -3.48 8.06 -24.45
CA PRO A 65 -4.77 8.22 -25.09
C PRO A 65 -4.76 9.45 -26.00
N LEU A 66 -5.32 9.32 -27.19
CA LEU A 66 -5.32 10.35 -28.23
C LEU A 66 -5.86 11.71 -27.71
N HIS A 67 -6.76 11.66 -26.72
CA HIS A 67 -7.39 12.83 -26.09
C HIS A 67 -6.46 13.62 -25.15
N LEU A 68 -5.39 13.04 -24.59
CA LEU A 68 -4.37 13.81 -23.87
C LEU A 68 -3.61 14.77 -24.79
N LYS A 69 -3.64 14.51 -26.10
CA LYS A 69 -3.08 15.41 -27.12
C LYS A 69 -3.96 16.67 -27.32
N THR A 70 -5.20 16.64 -26.88
CA THR A 70 -6.20 17.71 -27.11
C THR A 70 -6.51 18.56 -25.87
N ILE A 71 -6.00 18.21 -24.70
CA ILE A 71 -6.17 19.02 -23.48
C ILE A 71 -5.47 20.37 -23.66
N ARG A 72 -6.22 21.46 -23.52
CA ARG A 72 -5.77 22.86 -23.75
C ARG A 72 -5.52 23.66 -22.47
N THR A 73 -5.51 23.04 -21.30
CA THR A 73 -5.27 23.71 -20.01
C THR A 73 -3.78 23.85 -19.70
N ALA A 74 -3.40 24.73 -18.76
CA ALA A 74 -2.01 24.84 -18.27
C ALA A 74 -1.47 23.49 -17.79
N ASP A 75 -2.34 22.64 -17.26
CA ASP A 75 -2.03 21.29 -16.82
C ASP A 75 -1.70 20.35 -17.98
N ALA A 76 -2.26 20.59 -19.19
CA ALA A 76 -1.95 19.82 -20.39
C ALA A 76 -0.49 19.94 -20.79
N LYS A 77 0.09 21.14 -20.66
CA LYS A 77 1.52 21.36 -20.93
C LYS A 77 2.35 20.55 -19.94
N MET A 78 1.95 20.53 -18.68
CA MET A 78 2.62 19.78 -17.62
C MET A 78 2.49 18.27 -17.83
N ILE A 79 1.31 17.77 -18.16
CA ILE A 79 1.06 16.36 -18.48
C ILE A 79 1.86 15.95 -19.71
N LYS A 80 1.81 16.74 -20.79
CA LYS A 80 2.57 16.49 -22.02
C LYS A 80 4.07 16.45 -21.74
N GLN A 81 4.60 17.38 -20.94
CA GLN A 81 5.99 17.42 -20.52
C GLN A 81 6.37 16.19 -19.68
N MET A 82 5.54 15.79 -18.72
CA MET A 82 5.74 14.55 -17.94
C MET A 82 5.81 13.31 -18.83
N LEU A 83 5.08 13.29 -19.92
CA LEU A 83 4.98 12.14 -20.81
C LEU A 83 6.06 12.12 -21.90
N THR A 84 6.73 13.25 -22.15
CA THR A 84 7.81 13.36 -23.15
C THR A 84 9.21 13.46 -22.54
N GLU A 85 9.32 13.90 -21.30
CA GLU A 85 10.61 14.01 -20.62
C GLU A 85 10.91 12.74 -19.80
N ARG A 86 12.19 12.42 -19.71
CA ARG A 86 12.65 11.35 -18.82
C ARG A 86 12.45 11.78 -17.37
N PHE A 87 11.83 10.94 -16.57
CA PHE A 87 11.69 11.15 -15.13
C PHE A 87 12.12 9.90 -14.34
N ILE A 88 12.43 10.13 -13.08
CA ILE A 88 12.70 9.08 -12.11
C ILE A 88 11.52 9.03 -11.15
N SER A 89 10.93 7.86 -11.02
CA SER A 89 9.83 7.63 -10.06
C SER A 89 10.36 6.92 -8.83
N VAL A 90 10.22 7.55 -7.67
CA VAL A 90 10.50 6.93 -6.37
C VAL A 90 9.19 6.46 -5.77
N CYS A 91 9.07 5.15 -5.55
CA CYS A 91 7.81 4.52 -5.17
C CYS A 91 7.80 4.12 -3.70
N TYR A 92 6.69 4.46 -3.05
CA TYR A 92 6.41 4.15 -1.65
C TYR A 92 5.16 3.27 -1.57
N TYR A 93 5.09 2.43 -0.54
CA TYR A 93 3.83 1.81 -0.15
C TYR A 93 3.52 2.09 1.32
N ALA A 94 2.24 2.07 1.65
CA ALA A 94 1.72 2.06 3.01
C ALA A 94 0.69 0.94 3.16
N LEU A 95 0.57 0.43 4.36
CA LEU A 95 -0.45 -0.56 4.71
C LEU A 95 -1.45 0.05 5.67
N THR A 96 -2.72 -0.06 5.35
CA THR A 96 -3.81 0.40 6.19
C THR A 96 -5.04 -0.50 6.05
N GLU A 97 -5.89 -0.49 7.05
CA GLU A 97 -7.22 -1.04 6.94
C GLU A 97 -8.07 -0.12 6.06
N PHE A 98 -8.55 -0.64 4.92
CA PHE A 98 -9.24 0.19 3.91
C PHE A 98 -10.51 0.86 4.44
N SER A 99 -11.18 0.26 5.43
CA SER A 99 -12.39 0.83 6.06
C SER A 99 -12.10 2.09 6.89
N LYS A 100 -10.87 2.27 7.34
CA LYS A 100 -10.44 3.47 8.11
C LYS A 100 -10.09 4.67 7.23
N VAL A 101 -10.03 4.45 5.93
CA VAL A 101 -9.61 5.47 4.97
C VAL A 101 -10.72 5.69 3.96
N ILE A 102 -11.30 6.87 3.98
CA ILE A 102 -12.27 7.33 2.99
C ILE A 102 -11.49 8.22 2.02
N PRO A 103 -11.06 7.70 0.86
CA PRO A 103 -10.31 8.47 -0.09
C PRO A 103 -11.20 9.56 -0.70
N LYS A 104 -10.61 10.73 -0.93
CA LYS A 104 -11.27 11.84 -1.61
C LYS A 104 -10.42 12.22 -2.83
N PRO A 105 -11.04 12.40 -4.00
CA PRO A 105 -10.32 12.91 -5.15
C PRO A 105 -9.87 14.35 -4.86
N ASP A 106 -8.76 14.75 -5.46
CA ASP A 106 -8.31 16.14 -5.47
C ASP A 106 -8.88 16.88 -6.68
N VAL A 107 -8.45 18.13 -6.86
CA VAL A 107 -8.92 19.01 -7.96
C VAL A 107 -8.55 18.52 -9.38
N PHE A 108 -7.65 17.54 -9.48
CA PHE A 108 -7.18 16.99 -10.77
C PHE A 108 -7.77 15.61 -11.10
N HIS A 109 -8.51 14.99 -10.15
CA HIS A 109 -9.02 13.65 -10.27
C HIS A 109 -10.53 13.62 -10.05
N ALA A 110 -11.25 12.99 -10.96
CA ALA A 110 -12.71 12.86 -10.85
C ALA A 110 -13.11 11.85 -9.76
N GLU A 111 -12.31 10.82 -9.54
CA GLU A 111 -12.60 9.75 -8.59
C GLU A 111 -11.32 9.25 -7.91
N CYS A 112 -11.45 8.87 -6.65
CA CYS A 112 -10.42 8.14 -5.89
C CYS A 112 -11.09 6.99 -5.14
N ARG A 113 -10.69 5.74 -5.41
CA ARG A 113 -11.31 4.57 -4.78
C ARG A 113 -10.36 3.41 -4.52
N TRP A 114 -10.78 2.54 -3.63
CA TRP A 114 -10.13 1.26 -3.37
C TRP A 114 -10.53 0.23 -4.44
N VAL A 115 -9.53 -0.29 -5.15
CA VAL A 115 -9.69 -1.29 -6.22
C VAL A 115 -9.08 -2.60 -5.78
N SER A 116 -9.73 -3.73 -6.10
CA SER A 116 -9.15 -5.06 -5.89
C SER A 116 -7.89 -5.23 -6.76
N ILE A 117 -6.81 -5.78 -6.18
CA ILE A 117 -5.61 -6.10 -6.96
C ILE A 117 -5.83 -7.17 -8.03
N HIS A 118 -6.94 -7.92 -7.94
CA HIS A 118 -7.33 -8.96 -8.91
C HIS A 118 -8.20 -8.41 -10.03
N GLU A 119 -8.73 -7.19 -9.87
CA GLU A 119 -9.67 -6.54 -10.78
C GLU A 119 -9.22 -5.11 -11.08
N LEU A 120 -7.93 -4.97 -11.40
CA LEU A 120 -7.36 -3.66 -11.71
C LEU A 120 -7.92 -3.13 -13.04
N PRO A 121 -8.39 -1.89 -13.08
CA PRO A 121 -8.75 -1.23 -14.33
C PRO A 121 -7.50 -0.99 -15.18
N PRO A 122 -7.64 -0.54 -16.43
CA PRO A 122 -6.52 -0.04 -17.22
C PRO A 122 -5.77 1.04 -16.44
N LEU A 123 -4.48 0.83 -16.24
CA LEU A 123 -3.61 1.74 -15.50
C LEU A 123 -2.61 2.38 -16.45
N ILE A 124 -2.41 3.70 -16.28
CA ILE A 124 -1.42 4.44 -17.06
C ILE A 124 0.01 3.98 -16.74
N LEU A 125 0.92 4.24 -17.66
CA LEU A 125 2.36 4.06 -17.50
C LEU A 125 2.71 2.64 -17.01
N ASN A 126 3.64 2.56 -16.08
CA ASN A 126 4.07 1.32 -15.43
C ASN A 126 3.35 1.02 -14.10
N HIS A 127 2.20 1.67 -13.83
CA HIS A 127 1.53 1.57 -12.53
C HIS A 127 1.09 0.14 -12.20
N LYS A 128 0.73 -0.68 -13.20
CA LYS A 128 0.45 -2.10 -12.99
C LYS A 128 1.70 -2.85 -12.49
N GLN A 129 2.86 -2.59 -13.11
CA GLN A 129 4.13 -3.16 -12.67
C GLN A 129 4.50 -2.69 -11.27
N THR A 130 4.29 -1.42 -10.97
CA THR A 130 4.53 -0.83 -9.63
C THR A 130 3.74 -1.55 -8.54
N ILE A 131 2.46 -1.89 -8.79
CA ILE A 131 1.64 -2.67 -7.84
C ILE A 131 2.21 -4.08 -7.65
N GLN A 132 2.62 -4.73 -8.73
CA GLN A 132 3.20 -6.09 -8.67
C GLN A 132 4.51 -6.10 -7.88
N ASP A 133 5.38 -5.12 -8.10
CA ASP A 133 6.66 -4.99 -7.40
C ASP A 133 6.46 -4.63 -5.92
N ALA A 134 5.48 -3.79 -5.60
CA ALA A 134 5.10 -3.50 -4.21
C ALA A 134 4.63 -4.76 -3.48
N LEU A 135 3.78 -5.57 -4.12
CA LEU A 135 3.31 -6.85 -3.56
C LEU A 135 4.47 -7.84 -3.37
N LYS A 136 5.36 -7.95 -4.35
CA LYS A 136 6.54 -8.80 -4.25
C LYS A 136 7.42 -8.37 -3.09
N THR A 137 7.70 -7.07 -2.97
CA THR A 137 8.49 -6.52 -1.87
C THR A 137 7.82 -6.78 -0.52
N LEU A 138 6.53 -6.54 -0.39
CA LEU A 138 5.78 -6.80 0.83
C LEU A 138 5.82 -8.28 1.23
N ARG A 139 5.66 -9.20 0.27
CA ARG A 139 5.76 -10.65 0.50
C ARG A 139 7.14 -11.09 0.95
N HIS A 140 8.20 -10.46 0.48
CA HIS A 140 9.55 -10.69 0.97
C HIS A 140 9.73 -10.13 2.39
N GLN A 141 9.30 -8.90 2.61
CA GLN A 141 9.51 -8.22 3.89
C GLN A 141 8.75 -8.85 5.05
N ILE A 142 7.57 -9.42 4.81
CA ILE A 142 6.77 -10.08 5.86
C ILE A 142 7.51 -11.25 6.53
N HIS A 143 8.55 -11.78 5.89
CA HIS A 143 9.42 -12.80 6.48
C HIS A 143 10.48 -12.22 7.44
N TYR A 144 10.72 -10.92 7.40
CA TYR A 144 11.76 -10.26 8.20
C TYR A 144 11.21 -9.17 9.11
N GLU A 145 10.01 -8.70 8.85
CA GLU A 145 9.36 -7.64 9.61
C GLU A 145 7.92 -8.05 9.95
N PRO A 146 7.51 -7.96 11.23
CA PRO A 146 6.12 -8.27 11.58
C PRO A 146 5.18 -7.24 10.96
N VAL A 147 4.06 -7.71 10.44
CA VAL A 147 3.00 -6.90 9.85
C VAL A 147 1.72 -7.05 10.67
N GLY A 148 0.92 -6.00 10.78
CA GLY A 148 -0.41 -6.09 11.39
C GLY A 148 -0.78 -4.96 12.34
N LEU A 149 0.19 -4.22 12.91
CA LEU A 149 -0.08 -3.22 13.95
C LEU A 149 -1.12 -2.18 13.50
N ASN A 150 -1.08 -1.76 12.24
CA ASN A 150 -2.01 -0.77 11.67
C ASN A 150 -3.12 -1.40 10.80
N LEU A 151 -3.12 -2.73 10.66
CA LEU A 151 -4.04 -3.46 9.78
C LEU A 151 -5.12 -4.23 10.54
N LEU A 152 -4.95 -4.39 11.83
CA LEU A 152 -5.90 -5.05 12.72
C LEU A 152 -6.44 -4.09 13.77
N PRO A 153 -7.61 -4.38 14.33
CA PRO A 153 -8.10 -3.69 15.52
C PRO A 153 -7.10 -3.80 16.68
N GLU A 154 -7.19 -2.92 17.67
CA GLU A 154 -6.31 -2.96 18.85
C GLU A 154 -6.33 -4.33 19.56
N LYS A 155 -7.52 -4.96 19.60
CA LYS A 155 -7.71 -6.33 20.11
C LYS A 155 -8.16 -7.23 18.97
N PHE A 156 -7.43 -8.30 18.75
CA PHE A 156 -7.67 -9.25 17.65
C PHE A 156 -7.42 -10.69 18.11
N THR A 157 -7.83 -11.64 17.29
CA THR A 157 -7.58 -13.07 17.50
C THR A 157 -6.43 -13.57 16.64
N LEU A 158 -5.78 -14.66 17.02
CA LEU A 158 -4.72 -15.28 16.19
C LEU A 158 -5.22 -15.70 14.80
N PRO A 159 -6.43 -16.26 14.65
CA PRO A 159 -6.99 -16.53 13.31
C PRO A 159 -7.11 -15.27 12.44
N GLU A 160 -7.49 -14.12 12.98
CA GLU A 160 -7.55 -12.86 12.21
C GLU A 160 -6.16 -12.41 11.78
N LEU A 161 -5.16 -12.51 12.66
CA LEU A 161 -3.78 -12.21 12.31
C LEU A 161 -3.24 -13.18 11.25
N GLN A 162 -3.55 -14.49 11.37
CA GLN A 162 -3.17 -15.49 10.37
C GLN A 162 -3.80 -15.20 9.01
N ALA A 163 -5.10 -14.89 8.98
CA ALA A 163 -5.81 -14.54 7.75
C ALA A 163 -5.21 -13.32 7.05
N LEU A 164 -4.73 -12.33 7.81
CA LEU A 164 -4.00 -11.18 7.27
C LEU A 164 -2.70 -11.63 6.57
N TYR A 165 -1.88 -12.46 7.23
CA TYR A 165 -0.65 -12.99 6.65
C TYR A 165 -0.92 -13.85 5.41
N GLU A 166 -1.90 -14.74 5.46
CA GLU A 166 -2.33 -15.56 4.32
C GLU A 166 -2.78 -14.70 3.13
N THR A 167 -3.52 -13.61 3.42
CA THR A 167 -3.97 -12.66 2.39
C THR A 167 -2.79 -11.98 1.69
N ILE A 168 -1.76 -11.57 2.43
CA ILE A 168 -0.57 -10.92 1.88
C ILE A 168 0.27 -11.92 1.09
N LEU A 169 0.54 -13.09 1.67
CA LEU A 169 1.37 -14.14 1.07
C LEU A 169 0.69 -14.83 -0.12
N GLY A 170 -0.65 -14.82 -0.17
CA GLY A 170 -1.43 -15.52 -1.19
C GLY A 170 -1.40 -17.04 -1.04
N LYS A 171 -1.09 -17.56 0.15
CA LYS A 171 -1.05 -18.99 0.47
C LYS A 171 -1.58 -19.27 1.87
N LYS A 172 -2.05 -20.51 2.09
CA LYS A 172 -2.44 -20.96 3.43
C LYS A 172 -1.21 -21.24 4.30
N LEU A 173 -1.33 -20.97 5.60
CA LEU A 173 -0.29 -21.19 6.59
C LEU A 173 -0.72 -22.27 7.59
N ASP A 174 0.24 -23.09 8.05
CA ASP A 174 -0.02 -23.99 9.15
C ASP A 174 -0.23 -23.22 10.46
N GLN A 175 -1.38 -23.42 11.07
CA GLN A 175 -1.81 -22.67 12.27
C GLN A 175 -0.85 -22.85 13.45
N ARG A 176 -0.31 -24.07 13.66
CA ARG A 176 0.57 -24.35 14.79
C ARG A 176 1.91 -23.65 14.62
N ASN A 177 2.52 -23.77 13.45
CA ASN A 177 3.79 -23.12 13.12
C ASN A 177 3.67 -21.60 13.17
N PHE A 178 2.60 -21.04 12.57
CA PHE A 178 2.32 -19.61 12.60
C PHE A 178 2.21 -19.09 14.04
N THR A 179 1.38 -19.72 14.86
CA THR A 179 1.19 -19.35 16.28
C THR A 179 2.51 -19.44 17.05
N LYS A 180 3.24 -20.57 16.92
CA LYS A 180 4.52 -20.77 17.60
C LYS A 180 5.54 -19.67 17.27
N LYS A 181 5.67 -19.32 15.99
CA LYS A 181 6.62 -18.28 15.54
C LYS A 181 6.26 -16.90 16.07
N LEU A 182 5.01 -16.48 15.94
CA LEU A 182 4.60 -15.16 16.41
C LEU A 182 4.66 -15.02 17.94
N THR A 183 4.33 -16.07 18.68
CA THR A 183 4.43 -16.03 20.14
C THR A 183 5.87 -16.03 20.64
N SER A 184 6.81 -16.64 19.90
CA SER A 184 8.23 -16.64 20.29
C SER A 184 8.91 -15.28 20.13
N LEU A 185 8.34 -14.36 19.36
CA LEU A 185 8.88 -13.00 19.17
C LEU A 185 8.50 -12.01 20.27
N ASP A 186 7.66 -12.42 21.23
CA ASP A 186 7.12 -11.58 22.30
C ASP A 186 6.41 -10.30 21.82
N ILE A 187 6.07 -10.27 20.53
CA ILE A 187 5.37 -9.13 19.92
C ILE A 187 3.86 -9.13 20.18
N LEU A 188 3.34 -10.22 20.75
CA LEU A 188 1.93 -10.41 21.08
C LEU A 188 1.73 -10.52 22.59
N ARG A 189 0.75 -9.78 23.11
CA ARG A 189 0.28 -9.91 24.50
C ARG A 189 -1.09 -10.58 24.52
N LYS A 190 -1.19 -11.73 25.13
CA LYS A 190 -2.44 -12.43 25.38
C LYS A 190 -3.26 -11.66 26.40
N LEU A 191 -4.57 -11.54 26.15
CA LEU A 191 -5.54 -10.91 27.05
C LEU A 191 -6.40 -11.98 27.76
N ASN A 192 -6.88 -11.64 28.95
CA ASN A 192 -7.87 -12.48 29.67
C ASN A 192 -9.28 -12.25 29.14
N GLU A 193 -9.40 -11.90 27.88
CA GLU A 193 -10.64 -11.58 27.20
C GLU A 193 -10.83 -12.53 26.00
N LYS A 194 -12.08 -12.84 25.69
CA LYS A 194 -12.48 -13.66 24.55
C LYS A 194 -13.36 -12.86 23.58
N LYS A 195 -13.22 -13.11 22.29
CA LYS A 195 -14.10 -12.53 21.28
C LYS A 195 -15.40 -13.32 21.23
N HIS A 196 -16.54 -12.70 21.53
CA HIS A 196 -17.85 -13.32 21.36
C HIS A 196 -18.17 -13.51 19.87
N ILE A 197 -18.27 -14.76 19.42
CA ILE A 197 -18.64 -15.14 18.06
C ILE A 197 -19.78 -16.17 18.17
N GLY A 198 -21.00 -15.69 18.42
CA GLY A 198 -22.18 -16.54 18.46
C GLY A 198 -22.05 -17.77 19.36
N GLY A 199 -22.69 -18.92 18.98
CA GLY A 199 -22.71 -20.16 19.75
C GLY A 199 -21.46 -21.03 19.75
N HIS A 200 -20.36 -20.59 19.14
CA HIS A 200 -19.10 -21.34 19.06
C HIS A 200 -18.09 -20.92 20.13
N ARG A 201 -17.06 -21.75 20.35
CA ARG A 201 -15.97 -21.49 21.30
C ARG A 201 -15.30 -20.16 21.00
N SER A 202 -15.46 -19.20 21.90
CA SER A 202 -14.95 -17.84 21.78
C SER A 202 -13.41 -17.82 21.80
N PRO A 203 -12.72 -17.36 20.75
CA PRO A 203 -11.25 -17.30 20.71
C PRO A 203 -10.70 -16.24 21.64
N THR A 204 -9.50 -16.48 22.17
CA THR A 204 -8.77 -15.52 23.01
C THR A 204 -8.35 -14.30 22.21
N LEU A 205 -8.47 -13.13 22.83
CA LEU A 205 -8.00 -11.86 22.29
C LEU A 205 -6.54 -11.63 22.62
N TYR A 206 -5.86 -10.97 21.68
CA TYR A 206 -4.47 -10.53 21.76
C TYR A 206 -4.38 -9.05 21.40
N LYS A 207 -3.30 -8.43 21.82
CA LYS A 207 -2.87 -7.11 21.33
C LYS A 207 -1.38 -7.10 21.03
N PHE A 208 -0.92 -6.17 20.20
CA PHE A 208 0.51 -6.00 19.96
C PHE A 208 1.21 -5.38 21.18
N ASN A 209 2.36 -5.95 21.54
CA ASN A 209 3.35 -5.29 22.38
C ASN A 209 4.14 -4.30 21.50
N LYS A 210 3.71 -3.04 21.47
CA LYS A 210 4.30 -2.01 20.59
C LYS A 210 5.82 -1.90 20.74
N ARG A 211 6.36 -1.97 21.98
CA ARG A 211 7.80 -1.86 22.22
C ARG A 211 8.56 -3.03 21.58
N ALA A 212 8.11 -4.25 21.79
CA ALA A 212 8.71 -5.44 21.19
C ALA A 212 8.53 -5.45 19.66
N TYR A 213 7.37 -5.00 19.17
CA TYR A 213 7.08 -4.90 17.74
C TYR A 213 8.04 -3.95 17.02
N TYR A 214 8.24 -2.72 17.53
CA TYR A 214 9.19 -1.78 16.92
C TYR A 214 10.65 -2.22 17.07
N LYS A 215 10.99 -2.92 18.16
CA LYS A 215 12.31 -3.54 18.32
C LYS A 215 12.53 -4.61 17.24
N ALA A 216 11.55 -5.48 17.01
CA ALA A 216 11.58 -6.50 15.97
C ALA A 216 11.75 -5.92 14.56
N ILE A 217 11.06 -4.80 14.26
CA ILE A 217 11.26 -4.09 12.98
C ILE A 217 12.70 -3.59 12.82
N LYS A 218 13.28 -2.98 13.87
CA LYS A 218 14.65 -2.43 13.81
C LYS A 218 15.73 -3.49 13.68
N GLN A 219 15.56 -4.63 14.34
CA GLN A 219 16.56 -5.69 14.36
C GLN A 219 16.39 -6.71 13.24
N GLY A 220 15.25 -6.71 12.58
CA GLY A 220 14.79 -7.80 11.75
C GLY A 220 14.38 -9.01 12.58
N VAL A 221 13.56 -9.86 12.03
CA VAL A 221 13.15 -11.16 12.61
C VAL A 221 13.08 -12.19 11.51
N GLU A 222 13.29 -13.45 11.84
CA GLU A 222 13.10 -14.53 10.90
C GLU A 222 11.69 -15.14 11.06
N LEU A 223 10.79 -14.75 10.16
CA LEU A 223 9.40 -15.23 10.08
C LEU A 223 9.23 -16.18 8.88
N ALA A 224 10.08 -17.19 8.73
CA ALA A 224 9.90 -18.21 7.70
C ALA A 224 8.61 -19.01 7.96
N PHE A 225 7.60 -18.84 7.11
CA PHE A 225 6.32 -19.54 7.13
C PHE A 225 6.23 -20.57 6.01
#